data_a94072a3925dab15ff438325d7579b95
#
_entry.id   a94072a3925dab15ff438325d7579b95
#
_cell.length_a   1.000
_cell.length_b   1.000
_cell.length_c   1.000
_cell.angle_alpha   90.00
_cell.angle_beta   90.00
_cell.angle_gamma   90.00
#
_symmetry.space_group_name_H-M   'P 1'
#
loop_
_entity.id
_entity.type
_entity.pdbx_description
1 polymer ?
#
loop_
_entity_poly.entity_id
_entity_poly.type
_entity_poly.pdbx_seq_one_letter_code
_entity_poly.pdbx_strand_id
1 'polypeptide(L)'
;MASVNKVILMGNLGKDPEVRFMPNGDAVCNFSIATTDNWKDKNGEKQERTEWHNIVMYRKLAEIAGEYLKKGRPVFIEGRLQTRKWQTKEGQDRYTTEIIAESMQMLGGRDSASGSSSGSSSAPSATASQGSDEFNQAPQRTTGSPQAAATNFDDFEDDIPF
;
A
#
# COMPACT_ATOMS: atom_id res chain seq x y z
N MET A 1 37.22 8.34 2.76
CA MET A 1 36.56 7.36 1.88
C MET A 1 35.12 7.74 1.75
N ALA A 2 34.58 7.74 0.52
CA ALA A 2 33.14 7.93 0.31
C ALA A 2 32.44 6.58 0.56
N SER A 3 31.31 6.59 1.28
CA SER A 3 30.51 5.42 1.55
C SER A 3 29.02 5.77 1.54
N VAL A 4 28.19 4.79 1.18
CA VAL A 4 26.74 4.90 1.22
C VAL A 4 26.18 3.70 1.99
N ASN A 5 25.19 3.94 2.85
CA ASN A 5 24.42 2.92 3.53
C ASN A 5 22.97 3.36 3.52
N LYS A 6 22.24 2.95 2.50
CA LYS A 6 20.82 3.28 2.33
C LYS A 6 20.03 2.05 1.94
N VAL A 7 18.86 1.91 2.54
CA VAL A 7 17.89 0.86 2.26
C VAL A 7 16.56 1.52 1.94
N ILE A 8 15.89 1.03 0.91
CA ILE A 8 14.54 1.42 0.52
C ILE A 8 13.73 0.13 0.42
N LEU A 9 12.63 0.06 1.16
CA LEU A 9 11.76 -1.11 1.20
C LEU A 9 10.29 -0.69 1.07
N MET A 10 9.54 -1.50 0.34
CA MET A 10 8.10 -1.44 0.30
C MET A 10 7.55 -2.86 0.50
N GLY A 11 6.75 -3.06 1.53
CA GLY A 11 6.24 -4.37 1.88
C GLY A 11 5.10 -4.30 2.90
N ASN A 12 4.62 -5.46 3.31
CA ASN A 12 3.52 -5.56 4.26
C ASN A 12 4.01 -5.95 5.65
N LEU A 13 3.40 -5.37 6.69
CA LEU A 13 3.72 -5.73 8.07
C LEU A 13 3.36 -7.19 8.36
N GLY A 14 4.30 -7.93 8.91
CA GLY A 14 4.08 -9.32 9.34
C GLY A 14 3.36 -9.44 10.68
N LYS A 15 3.52 -8.45 11.54
CA LYS A 15 2.91 -8.35 12.86
C LYS A 15 2.62 -6.90 13.22
N ASP A 16 1.81 -6.69 14.25
CA ASP A 16 1.60 -5.35 14.80
C ASP A 16 2.90 -4.79 15.38
N PRO A 17 3.14 -3.48 15.26
CA PRO A 17 4.32 -2.83 15.82
C PRO A 17 4.39 -2.95 17.34
N GLU A 18 5.57 -3.29 17.85
CA GLU A 18 5.84 -3.30 19.28
C GLU A 18 6.54 -2.01 19.69
N VAL A 19 5.86 -1.17 20.43
CA VAL A 19 6.42 0.07 20.98
C VAL A 19 6.90 -0.17 22.40
N ARG A 20 8.12 0.28 22.69
CA ARG A 20 8.74 0.28 24.02
C ARG A 20 9.32 1.65 24.28
N PHE A 21 9.42 2.03 25.53
CA PHE A 21 10.07 3.26 25.95
C PHE A 21 11.42 2.93 26.59
N MET A 22 12.43 3.65 26.17
CA MET A 22 13.75 3.58 26.79
C MET A 22 13.77 4.34 28.12
N PRO A 23 14.76 4.09 29.01
CA PRO A 23 14.88 4.81 30.28
C PRO A 23 14.99 6.35 30.13
N ASN A 24 15.46 6.81 28.98
CA ASN A 24 15.55 8.23 28.63
C ASN A 24 14.22 8.83 28.15
N GLY A 25 13.14 8.02 28.09
CA GLY A 25 11.81 8.44 27.63
C GLY A 25 11.58 8.35 26.13
N ASP A 26 12.60 8.04 25.32
CA ASP A 26 12.43 7.89 23.87
C ASP A 26 11.65 6.61 23.52
N ALA A 27 10.70 6.72 22.64
CA ALA A 27 10.00 5.58 22.09
C ALA A 27 10.86 4.82 21.07
N VAL A 28 10.81 3.49 21.13
CA VAL A 28 11.39 2.57 20.13
C VAL A 28 10.30 1.64 19.65
N CYS A 29 10.17 1.50 18.36
CA CYS A 29 9.21 0.61 17.73
C CYS A 29 9.92 -0.45 16.90
N ASN A 30 9.54 -1.72 17.09
CA ASN A 30 10.08 -2.85 16.35
C ASN A 30 8.96 -3.60 15.64
N PHE A 31 9.15 -3.88 14.37
CA PHE A 31 8.27 -4.75 13.59
C PHE A 31 9.02 -5.38 12.41
N SER A 32 8.38 -6.32 11.73
CA SER A 32 8.93 -6.93 10.53
C SER A 32 8.04 -6.61 9.33
N ILE A 33 8.66 -6.46 8.18
CA ILE A 33 7.98 -6.35 6.89
C ILE A 33 8.41 -7.47 5.96
N ALA A 34 7.47 -7.93 5.15
CA ALA A 34 7.69 -8.92 4.11
C ALA A 34 7.78 -8.24 2.75
N THR A 35 8.81 -8.57 2.00
CA THR A 35 8.92 -8.28 0.57
C THR A 35 8.84 -9.58 -0.19
N THR A 36 8.04 -9.64 -1.27
CA THR A 36 7.78 -10.87 -1.99
C THR A 36 8.15 -10.70 -3.46
N ASP A 37 9.04 -11.58 -3.92
CA ASP A 37 9.42 -11.70 -5.33
C ASP A 37 8.65 -12.86 -5.96
N ASN A 38 8.14 -12.63 -7.16
CA ASN A 38 7.43 -13.64 -7.93
C ASN A 38 8.10 -13.77 -9.30
N TRP A 39 8.51 -14.99 -9.65
CA TRP A 39 9.10 -15.26 -10.96
C TRP A 39 8.58 -16.59 -11.53
N LYS A 40 8.85 -16.83 -12.80
CA LYS A 40 8.64 -18.14 -13.43
C LYS A 40 9.97 -18.87 -13.55
N ASP A 41 9.97 -20.13 -13.20
CA ASP A 41 11.15 -20.99 -13.41
C ASP A 41 11.29 -21.41 -14.88
N LYS A 42 12.32 -22.20 -15.18
CA LYS A 42 12.59 -22.69 -16.54
C LYS A 42 11.50 -23.60 -17.09
N ASN A 43 10.65 -24.15 -16.23
CA ASN A 43 9.54 -25.02 -16.57
C ASN A 43 8.23 -24.24 -16.75
N GLY A 44 8.25 -22.91 -16.52
CA GLY A 44 7.07 -22.05 -16.56
C GLY A 44 6.23 -22.05 -15.27
N GLU A 45 6.69 -22.72 -14.23
CA GLU A 45 6.03 -22.73 -12.94
C GLU A 45 6.26 -21.42 -12.18
N LYS A 46 5.21 -20.92 -11.54
CA LYS A 46 5.31 -19.73 -10.69
C LYS A 46 6.03 -20.07 -9.40
N GLN A 47 7.08 -19.34 -9.11
CA GLN A 47 7.84 -19.38 -7.87
C GLN A 47 7.62 -18.09 -7.09
N GLU A 48 7.62 -18.21 -5.77
CA GLU A 48 7.47 -17.08 -4.86
C GLU A 48 8.53 -17.18 -3.76
N ARG A 49 9.14 -16.05 -3.46
CA ARG A 49 10.10 -15.95 -2.36
C ARG A 49 9.80 -14.72 -1.54
N THR A 50 9.62 -14.91 -0.24
CA THR A 50 9.39 -13.84 0.71
C THR A 50 10.62 -13.64 1.60
N GLU A 51 11.11 -12.41 1.65
CA GLU A 51 12.16 -11.98 2.58
C GLU A 51 11.57 -11.14 3.70
N TRP A 52 12.06 -11.41 4.92
CA TRP A 52 11.62 -10.73 6.13
C TRP A 52 12.68 -9.75 6.60
N HIS A 53 12.28 -8.50 6.79
CA HIS A 53 13.17 -7.42 7.22
C HIS A 53 12.76 -6.93 8.60
N ASN A 54 13.73 -6.87 9.52
CA ASN A 54 13.53 -6.32 10.85
C ASN A 54 13.72 -4.81 10.82
N ILE A 55 12.68 -4.08 11.19
CA ILE A 55 12.64 -2.61 11.18
C ILE A 55 12.66 -2.09 12.61
N VAL A 56 13.49 -1.09 12.82
CA VAL A 56 13.59 -0.37 14.10
C VAL A 56 13.36 1.11 13.83
N MET A 57 12.46 1.70 14.58
CA MET A 57 12.15 3.14 14.54
C MET A 57 12.37 3.75 15.91
N TYR A 58 12.75 5.03 15.94
CA TYR A 58 13.01 5.77 17.16
C TYR A 58 12.17 7.04 17.26
N ARG A 59 11.92 7.47 18.51
CA ARG A 59 11.31 8.75 18.84
C ARG A 59 9.95 8.92 18.17
N LYS A 60 9.71 10.06 17.55
CA LYS A 60 8.43 10.40 16.93
C LYS A 60 7.97 9.40 15.86
N LEU A 61 8.91 8.86 15.08
CA LEU A 61 8.59 7.87 14.05
C LEU A 61 8.08 6.56 14.68
N ALA A 62 8.63 6.17 15.83
CA ALA A 62 8.21 5.01 16.59
C ALA A 62 6.78 5.16 17.16
N GLU A 63 6.45 6.34 17.66
CA GLU A 63 5.10 6.66 18.15
C GLU A 63 4.07 6.57 17.03
N ILE A 64 4.34 7.22 15.90
CA ILE A 64 3.47 7.20 14.72
C ILE A 64 3.28 5.76 14.21
N ALA A 65 4.37 4.99 14.12
CA ALA A 65 4.29 3.60 13.69
C ALA A 65 3.40 2.76 14.61
N GLY A 66 3.56 2.92 15.93
CA GLY A 66 2.75 2.20 16.91
C GLY A 66 1.27 2.57 16.91
N GLU A 67 0.95 3.82 16.60
CA GLU A 67 -0.43 4.31 16.58
C GLU A 67 -1.19 3.90 15.31
N TYR A 68 -0.53 4.00 14.15
CA TYR A 68 -1.20 3.89 12.85
C TYR A 68 -0.93 2.61 12.08
N LEU A 69 0.20 1.94 12.31
CA LEU A 69 0.53 0.71 11.59
C LEU A 69 -0.17 -0.50 12.22
N LYS A 70 -0.61 -1.42 11.36
CA LYS A 70 -1.20 -2.70 11.76
C LYS A 70 -0.66 -3.83 10.88
N LYS A 71 -0.68 -5.06 11.41
CA LYS A 71 -0.37 -6.26 10.64
C LYS A 71 -1.08 -6.27 9.29
N GLY A 72 -0.35 -6.65 8.25
CA GLY A 72 -0.84 -6.75 6.87
C GLY A 72 -0.91 -5.44 6.10
N ARG A 73 -0.73 -4.28 6.74
CA ARG A 73 -0.73 -2.99 6.02
C ARG A 73 0.57 -2.80 5.23
N PRO A 74 0.48 -2.25 4.02
CA PRO A 74 1.64 -1.90 3.23
C PRO A 74 2.28 -0.61 3.76
N VAL A 75 3.62 -0.60 3.78
CA VAL A 75 4.42 0.53 4.22
C VAL A 75 5.63 0.70 3.32
N PHE A 76 6.00 1.95 3.07
CA PHE A 76 7.25 2.34 2.43
C PHE A 76 8.21 2.87 3.49
N ILE A 77 9.45 2.40 3.48
CA ILE A 77 10.48 2.72 4.47
C ILE A 77 11.78 3.07 3.76
N GLU A 78 12.40 4.15 4.20
CA GLU A 78 13.77 4.48 3.89
C GLU A 78 14.58 4.47 5.17
N GLY A 79 15.79 3.97 5.09
CA GLY A 79 16.67 3.89 6.25
C GLY A 79 18.06 3.39 5.91
N ARG A 80 18.74 2.83 6.89
CA ARG A 80 20.07 2.25 6.75
C ARG A 80 20.17 0.91 7.46
N LEU A 81 21.10 0.06 7.01
CA LEU A 81 21.45 -1.17 7.70
C LEU A 81 22.28 -0.87 8.95
N GLN A 82 21.97 -1.59 10.00
CA GLN A 82 22.79 -1.61 11.22
C GLN A 82 22.89 -3.03 11.75
N THR A 83 24.11 -3.49 12.00
CA THR A 83 24.35 -4.76 12.66
C THR A 83 24.67 -4.52 14.11
N ARG A 84 23.90 -5.17 14.98
CA ARG A 84 24.09 -5.14 16.43
C ARG A 84 24.63 -6.47 16.93
N LYS A 85 25.70 -6.39 17.69
CA LYS A 85 26.24 -7.55 18.42
C LYS A 85 25.54 -7.67 19.77
N TRP A 86 25.18 -8.87 20.16
CA TRP A 86 24.62 -9.17 21.47
C TRP A 86 25.08 -10.55 21.95
N GLN A 87 24.98 -10.82 23.22
CA GLN A 87 25.37 -12.11 23.78
C GLN A 87 24.15 -12.88 24.28
N THR A 88 24.14 -14.18 24.00
CA THR A 88 23.15 -15.08 24.58
C THR A 88 23.44 -15.27 26.09
N LYS A 89 22.48 -15.86 26.81
CA LYS A 89 22.65 -16.21 28.23
C LYS A 89 23.82 -17.18 28.47
N GLU A 90 24.22 -17.91 27.42
CA GLU A 90 25.32 -18.87 27.41
C GLU A 90 26.67 -18.22 27.04
N GLY A 91 26.71 -16.89 26.89
CA GLY A 91 27.92 -16.15 26.58
C GLY A 91 28.34 -16.16 25.08
N GLN A 92 27.50 -16.71 24.19
CA GLN A 92 27.81 -16.73 22.76
C GLN A 92 27.50 -15.39 22.11
N ASP A 93 28.43 -14.90 21.32
CA ASP A 93 28.25 -13.70 20.52
C ASP A 93 27.28 -13.97 19.34
N ARG A 94 26.28 -13.13 19.21
CA ARG A 94 25.31 -13.13 18.10
C ARG A 94 25.26 -11.77 17.43
N TYR A 95 24.97 -11.78 16.14
CA TYR A 95 24.83 -10.58 15.34
C TYR A 95 23.43 -10.55 14.75
N THR A 96 22.76 -9.41 14.87
CA THR A 96 21.46 -9.18 14.25
C THR A 96 21.56 -7.96 13.36
N THR A 97 21.20 -8.10 12.09
CA THR A 97 21.12 -7.00 11.16
C THR A 97 19.69 -6.46 11.15
N GLU A 98 19.57 -5.19 11.41
CA GLU A 98 18.31 -4.44 11.51
C GLU A 98 18.36 -3.26 10.56
N ILE A 99 17.19 -2.79 10.13
CA ILE A 99 17.04 -1.59 9.32
C ILE A 99 16.54 -0.48 10.23
N ILE A 100 17.39 0.53 10.42
CA ILE A 100 17.02 1.72 11.16
C ILE A 100 16.30 2.64 10.20
N ALA A 101 14.99 2.79 10.39
CA ALA A 101 14.18 3.65 9.55
C ALA A 101 14.41 5.13 9.86
N GLU A 102 14.58 5.92 8.84
CA GLU A 102 14.75 7.37 8.87
C GLU A 102 13.49 8.08 8.36
N SER A 103 12.76 7.41 7.47
CA SER A 103 11.51 7.89 6.88
C SER A 103 10.53 6.74 6.71
N MET A 104 9.24 7.03 6.84
CA MET A 104 8.15 6.07 6.67
C MET A 104 6.98 6.76 5.99
N GLN A 105 6.36 6.04 5.03
CA GLN A 105 5.10 6.43 4.43
C GLN A 105 4.13 5.26 4.49
N MET A 106 2.95 5.50 5.03
CA MET A 106 1.87 4.52 5.03
C MET A 106 1.26 4.46 3.63
N LEU A 107 1.28 3.28 3.05
CA LEU A 107 0.67 2.99 1.77
C LEU A 107 -0.63 2.23 2.04
N GLY A 108 -1.68 2.58 1.34
CA GLY A 108 -2.98 1.97 1.54
C GLY A 108 -4.03 3.03 1.76
N GLY A 109 -5.06 2.93 0.93
CA GLY A 109 -6.17 3.84 0.94
C GLY A 109 -6.86 3.89 2.29
N ARG A 110 -7.57 4.96 2.48
CA ARG A 110 -8.61 5.08 3.48
C ARG A 110 -9.34 3.75 3.57
N ASP A 111 -9.41 3.19 4.77
CA ASP A 111 -10.43 2.20 5.03
C ASP A 111 -11.73 2.80 4.51
N SER A 112 -12.26 2.23 3.44
CA SER A 112 -13.61 2.49 3.04
C SER A 112 -14.43 1.96 4.22
N ALA A 113 -14.68 2.84 5.18
CA ALA A 113 -15.80 2.66 6.05
C ALA A 113 -17.00 2.61 5.10
N SER A 114 -17.35 1.40 4.67
CA SER A 114 -18.62 1.12 4.08
C SER A 114 -19.67 1.37 5.16
N GLY A 115 -19.92 2.65 5.39
CA GLY A 115 -21.15 3.08 6.00
C GLY A 115 -22.26 2.65 5.09
N SER A 116 -22.85 1.52 5.36
CA SER A 116 -24.16 1.15 4.88
C SER A 116 -25.13 2.21 5.43
N SER A 117 -25.25 3.33 4.74
CA SER A 117 -26.40 4.19 4.89
C SER A 117 -27.58 3.50 4.21
N SER A 118 -28.25 2.64 4.95
CA SER A 118 -29.64 2.27 4.67
C SER A 118 -30.46 3.54 4.78
N GLY A 119 -30.52 4.31 3.70
CA GLY A 119 -31.48 5.40 3.53
C GLY A 119 -32.87 4.80 3.45
N SER A 120 -33.54 4.81 4.56
CA SER A 120 -34.98 4.65 4.66
C SER A 120 -35.65 5.83 3.94
N SER A 121 -36.05 5.65 2.70
CA SER A 121 -36.93 6.56 2.01
C SER A 121 -38.36 6.33 2.49
N SER A 122 -38.78 7.09 3.45
CA SER A 122 -40.21 7.32 3.75
C SER A 122 -40.77 8.25 2.69
N ALA A 123 -41.65 7.73 1.86
CA ALA A 123 -42.51 8.49 1.00
C ALA A 123 -43.60 9.21 1.80
N PRO A 124 -43.94 10.46 1.48
CA PRO A 124 -45.26 11.00 1.80
C PRO A 124 -46.20 10.87 0.61
N SER A 125 -47.31 10.23 0.88
CA SER A 125 -48.54 10.19 0.10
C SER A 125 -49.22 11.55 0.04
N ALA A 126 -49.99 11.72 -1.03
CA ALA A 126 -51.18 12.54 -1.25
C ALA A 126 -50.94 13.87 -1.98
N THR A 127 -51.64 14.23 -3.00
CA THR A 127 -53.08 14.27 -3.30
C THR A 127 -53.26 14.93 -4.68
N ALA A 128 -54.22 14.47 -5.39
CA ALA A 128 -54.69 14.85 -6.67
C ALA A 128 -54.91 16.36 -6.92
N SER A 129 -54.71 16.81 -8.16
CA SER A 129 -55.75 17.56 -8.93
C SER A 129 -55.38 17.70 -10.40
N GLN A 130 -56.35 17.51 -11.17
CA GLN A 130 -56.62 17.57 -12.60
C GLN A 130 -56.10 18.83 -13.29
N GLY A 131 -55.84 18.68 -14.55
CA GLY A 131 -55.71 19.80 -15.52
C GLY A 131 -55.10 19.36 -16.84
N SER A 132 -55.92 18.99 -17.73
CA SER A 132 -55.99 18.81 -19.16
C SER A 132 -55.05 19.67 -20.05
N ASP A 133 -54.80 19.04 -21.19
CA ASP A 133 -54.64 19.53 -22.59
C ASP A 133 -53.23 19.57 -23.17
N GLU A 134 -53.00 18.59 -24.02
CA GLU A 134 -52.98 18.58 -25.52
C GLU A 134 -51.82 19.31 -26.21
N PHE A 135 -51.39 18.60 -27.23
CA PHE A 135 -50.65 18.92 -28.45
C PHE A 135 -49.18 18.46 -28.50
N ASN A 136 -48.98 17.24 -29.07
CA ASN A 136 -48.72 16.91 -30.47
C ASN A 136 -47.43 17.47 -31.06
N GLN A 137 -46.60 16.55 -31.47
CA GLN A 137 -45.77 16.48 -32.66
C GLN A 137 -44.35 16.01 -32.45
N ALA A 138 -44.14 14.78 -32.87
CA ALA A 138 -42.83 14.34 -33.38
C ALA A 138 -42.59 14.93 -34.78
N PRO A 139 -41.35 15.10 -35.21
CA PRO A 139 -40.85 14.19 -36.21
C PRO A 139 -39.38 13.73 -36.07
N GLN A 140 -39.22 12.49 -36.34
CA GLN A 140 -38.25 11.72 -37.12
C GLN A 140 -36.89 12.31 -37.50
N ARG A 141 -35.89 11.42 -37.27
CA ARG A 141 -34.72 11.07 -38.10
C ARG A 141 -33.64 12.11 -38.34
N THR A 142 -32.43 11.75 -37.93
CA THR A 142 -31.38 11.41 -38.91
C THR A 142 -30.23 10.64 -38.24
N THR A 143 -29.87 9.58 -38.90
CA THR A 143 -28.72 8.70 -38.81
C THR A 143 -27.39 9.46 -38.91
N GLY A 144 -26.41 9.08 -38.12
CA GLY A 144 -25.03 9.51 -38.27
C GLY A 144 -24.12 8.90 -37.23
N SER A 145 -23.67 7.66 -37.43
CA SER A 145 -22.52 7.12 -36.75
C SER A 145 -21.24 7.72 -37.31
N PRO A 146 -20.30 8.18 -36.50
CA PRO A 146 -18.94 8.25 -36.95
C PRO A 146 -18.20 7.01 -36.41
N GLN A 147 -17.70 6.29 -37.36
CA GLN A 147 -16.76 5.19 -37.32
C GLN A 147 -15.49 5.59 -36.56
N ALA A 148 -15.17 4.89 -35.47
CA ALA A 148 -13.90 5.03 -34.74
C ALA A 148 -12.79 4.45 -35.62
N ALA A 149 -11.82 5.28 -35.93
CA ALA A 149 -10.58 4.88 -36.59
C ALA A 149 -9.74 4.07 -35.57
N ALA A 150 -9.48 2.84 -35.93
CA ALA A 150 -8.49 2.00 -35.26
C ALA A 150 -7.10 2.56 -35.59
N THR A 151 -6.41 3.10 -34.62
CA THR A 151 -4.98 3.36 -34.70
C THR A 151 -4.23 2.09 -34.33
N ASN A 152 -3.63 1.45 -35.31
CA ASN A 152 -2.66 0.39 -35.16
C ASN A 152 -1.43 0.97 -34.46
N PHE A 153 -1.15 0.48 -33.24
CA PHE A 153 0.12 0.61 -32.56
C PHE A 153 0.94 -0.67 -32.77
N ASP A 154 1.41 -0.87 -33.99
CA ASP A 154 2.48 -1.79 -34.33
C ASP A 154 3.59 -0.95 -34.97
N ASP A 155 4.55 -0.53 -34.14
CA ASP A 155 5.92 -0.19 -34.54
C ASP A 155 6.63 0.52 -33.37
N PHE A 156 7.08 -0.26 -32.40
CA PHE A 156 8.21 0.11 -31.56
C PHE A 156 9.16 -1.09 -31.52
N GLU A 157 10.05 -1.14 -32.49
CA GLU A 157 11.26 -1.91 -32.37
C GLU A 157 12.14 -1.22 -31.31
N ASP A 158 12.21 -1.82 -30.12
CA ASP A 158 13.13 -1.47 -29.05
C ASP A 158 14.51 -2.07 -29.39
N ASP A 159 15.31 -1.32 -30.11
CA ASP A 159 16.75 -1.57 -30.24
C ASP A 159 17.43 -1.04 -28.96
N ILE A 160 17.64 -1.91 -27.98
CA ILE A 160 18.49 -1.65 -26.83
C ILE A 160 19.86 -2.24 -27.12
N PRO A 161 20.93 -1.46 -27.39
CA PRO A 161 22.28 -1.96 -27.52
C PRO A 161 22.88 -2.27 -26.14
N PHE A 162 23.33 -3.48 -25.96
CA PHE A 162 24.18 -3.89 -24.85
C PHE A 162 25.63 -3.49 -25.09
#